data_a1f313011796d2d0a5619ac008d95ab0
#
_entry.id   a1f313011796d2d0a5619ac008d95ab0
#
_cell.length_a   1.000
_cell.length_b   1.000
_cell.length_c   1.000
_cell.angle_alpha   90.00
_cell.angle_beta   90.00
_cell.angle_gamma   90.00
#
_symmetry.space_group_name_H-M   'P 1'
#
loop_
_entity.id
_entity.type
_entity.pdbx_description
1 polymer ?
#
loop_
_entity_poly.entity_id
_entity_poly.type
_entity_poly.pdbx_seq_one_letter_code
_entity_poly.pdbx_strand_id
1 'polypeptide(L)'
;MKKTTTLLVIMWMSFIGFAQTDASYYLPASHQYDSTIPTPQSVVGFNVGDWHVSHDKLSEYMRVLAQASERISIENRGTTYEGRPLLLLTITSPKNHKNIDQIKKQHMLLSEPEGQGLDLNTMPAIVYQGFSIHGNEPSGANAGLMVAYHLAASQDASVAELLQEVVVLFDPSYNPDGLQRFSQWANTHKSNILNPDSNDREYTEAWPRGRTNHYWFDMNRDWLPVQLPESKVRIKSFTEWLPNILTDHHEMGTNATFFFQPGIQSRVNPLTPKMNQTLTREIGNFHAEALNKIGSLYYTEESYDDFYYGKGSTYPDVNGSIGILFEQASSRGHIQESDNGVLTFPFTIRNQFNTALSTLKAAKNMRVKLLDYQRTFYSDALKEASQSKQKSIVFGNSKDPATAYRLAEILKRHKIKVHSLAKNTTVKGKNYAKEASYVVPLNQKKNKLIHAMFDTQTKFKDSLFYDISAWTFPLSFNLNYSFEKSTALAGPEIKTLTIANDKTIEQSTYAYLLEGHGYYTPKFLYHLLDAGIRVKVGLKPFSIEGNSYDYGSLMIPVANQNMNSEML
;
A
#
# COMPACT_ATOMS: atom_id res chain seq x y z
N MET A 1 -68.24 50.86 15.93
CA MET A 1 -67.86 49.43 15.97
C MET A 1 -66.63 49.23 15.09
N LYS A 2 -65.48 49.15 15.73
CA LYS A 2 -64.20 48.88 15.03
C LYS A 2 -63.97 47.34 15.10
N LYS A 3 -63.95 46.71 13.96
CA LYS A 3 -63.53 45.29 13.88
C LYS A 3 -62.04 45.21 13.79
N THR A 4 -61.41 44.70 14.82
CA THR A 4 -60.01 44.42 14.87
C THR A 4 -59.82 43.02 14.30
N THR A 5 -59.22 42.91 13.11
CA THR A 5 -58.86 41.64 12.48
C THR A 5 -57.48 41.25 12.98
N THR A 6 -57.38 40.24 13.83
CA THR A 6 -56.10 39.68 14.29
C THR A 6 -55.58 38.72 13.22
N LEU A 7 -54.47 39.11 12.54
CA LEU A 7 -53.78 38.26 11.56
C LEU A 7 -52.85 37.32 12.32
N LEU A 8 -53.19 36.02 12.35
CA LEU A 8 -52.34 34.99 12.91
C LEU A 8 -51.28 34.60 11.83
N VAL A 9 -50.09 35.15 11.98
CA VAL A 9 -48.95 34.72 11.15
C VAL A 9 -48.42 33.43 11.77
N ILE A 10 -48.74 32.30 11.15
CA ILE A 10 -48.11 31.01 11.43
C ILE A 10 -46.73 31.01 10.76
N MET A 11 -45.70 31.29 11.58
CA MET A 11 -44.31 31.18 11.14
C MET A 11 -43.97 29.67 11.07
N TRP A 12 -44.02 29.12 9.88
CA TRP A 12 -43.43 27.82 9.62
C TRP A 12 -41.91 27.93 9.75
N MET A 13 -41.36 27.65 10.92
CA MET A 13 -39.96 27.35 11.07
C MET A 13 -39.75 25.96 10.44
N SER A 14 -39.24 25.94 9.22
CA SER A 14 -38.67 24.75 8.64
C SER A 14 -37.43 24.40 9.47
N PHE A 15 -37.62 23.57 10.50
CA PHE A 15 -36.49 22.85 11.07
C PHE A 15 -35.95 21.95 9.94
N ILE A 16 -34.90 22.38 9.28
CA ILE A 16 -34.03 21.46 8.56
C ILE A 16 -33.28 20.71 9.65
N GLY A 17 -33.96 19.76 10.27
CA GLY A 17 -33.31 18.72 11.04
C GLY A 17 -32.53 17.89 10.06
N PHE A 18 -31.21 17.95 10.07
CA PHE A 18 -30.42 16.92 9.44
C PHE A 18 -30.83 15.62 10.14
N ALA A 19 -31.59 14.77 9.43
CA ALA A 19 -31.97 13.47 9.95
C ALA A 19 -30.69 12.71 10.23
N GLN A 20 -30.54 12.22 11.46
CA GLN A 20 -29.41 11.40 11.85
C GLN A 20 -29.34 10.21 10.90
N THR A 21 -28.20 10.02 10.24
CA THR A 21 -28.04 8.98 9.20
C THR A 21 -27.85 7.64 9.88
N ASP A 22 -28.82 6.75 9.77
CA ASP A 22 -28.71 5.40 10.30
C ASP A 22 -28.14 4.39 9.26
N ALA A 23 -28.00 3.13 9.67
CA ALA A 23 -27.45 2.08 8.82
C ALA A 23 -28.25 1.84 7.54
N SER A 24 -29.57 2.15 7.52
CA SER A 24 -30.43 1.95 6.35
C SER A 24 -30.07 2.84 5.16
N TYR A 25 -29.38 3.96 5.41
CA TYR A 25 -28.86 4.83 4.36
C TYR A 25 -27.81 4.15 3.48
N TYR A 26 -27.05 3.22 4.05
CA TYR A 26 -25.95 2.51 3.37
C TYR A 26 -26.38 1.14 2.88
N LEU A 27 -27.11 0.39 3.71
CA LEU A 27 -27.39 -1.01 3.50
C LEU A 27 -28.53 -1.23 2.48
N PRO A 28 -28.44 -2.27 1.63
CA PRO A 28 -29.54 -2.62 0.73
C PRO A 28 -30.83 -2.90 1.50
N ALA A 29 -31.90 -2.16 1.20
CA ALA A 29 -33.19 -2.26 1.89
C ALA A 29 -33.87 -3.63 1.75
N SER A 30 -33.51 -4.41 0.71
CA SER A 30 -34.09 -5.76 0.47
C SER A 30 -33.44 -6.85 1.33
N HIS A 31 -32.31 -6.57 2.00
CA HIS A 31 -31.57 -7.56 2.77
C HIS A 31 -32.03 -7.60 4.22
N GLN A 32 -32.09 -8.82 4.77
CA GLN A 32 -32.23 -9.04 6.19
C GLN A 32 -30.86 -9.27 6.82
N TYR A 33 -30.71 -8.81 8.05
CA TYR A 33 -29.45 -8.89 8.79
C TYR A 33 -29.65 -9.71 10.06
N ASP A 34 -28.68 -10.55 10.37
CA ASP A 34 -28.65 -11.33 11.61
C ASP A 34 -28.48 -10.40 12.80
N SER A 35 -29.51 -10.36 13.65
CA SER A 35 -29.54 -9.49 14.84
C SER A 35 -28.55 -9.90 15.93
N THR A 36 -27.95 -11.07 15.84
CA THR A 36 -26.89 -11.52 16.76
C THR A 36 -25.52 -10.94 16.42
N ILE A 37 -25.36 -10.44 15.19
CA ILE A 37 -24.12 -9.79 14.77
C ILE A 37 -24.15 -8.31 15.17
N PRO A 38 -23.17 -7.83 15.97
CA PRO A 38 -23.14 -6.44 16.43
C PRO A 38 -23.06 -5.44 15.28
N THR A 39 -23.93 -4.43 15.30
CA THR A 39 -23.89 -3.31 14.36
C THR A 39 -22.69 -2.40 14.67
N PRO A 40 -22.16 -1.64 13.69
CA PRO A 40 -21.13 -0.64 13.99
C PRO A 40 -21.54 0.30 15.12
N GLN A 41 -22.76 0.85 15.07
CA GLN A 41 -23.29 1.77 16.09
C GLN A 41 -23.24 1.17 17.51
N SER A 42 -23.59 -0.11 17.67
CA SER A 42 -23.63 -0.74 19.00
C SER A 42 -22.26 -0.86 19.68
N VAL A 43 -21.18 -0.81 18.90
CA VAL A 43 -19.80 -0.94 19.41
C VAL A 43 -19.08 0.40 19.44
N VAL A 44 -19.12 1.18 18.33
CA VAL A 44 -18.41 2.45 18.27
C VAL A 44 -19.14 3.58 19.01
N GLY A 45 -20.44 3.43 19.31
CA GLY A 45 -21.25 4.33 20.13
C GLY A 45 -21.90 5.49 19.37
N PHE A 46 -21.84 5.51 18.03
CA PHE A 46 -22.47 6.51 17.16
C PHE A 46 -22.82 5.91 15.80
N ASN A 47 -23.73 6.53 15.05
CA ASN A 47 -24.01 6.08 13.67
C ASN A 47 -22.81 6.41 12.77
N VAL A 48 -22.54 5.52 11.82
CA VAL A 48 -21.50 5.76 10.82
C VAL A 48 -21.83 7.02 10.02
N GLY A 49 -20.89 7.96 9.98
CA GLY A 49 -21.06 9.27 9.36
C GLY A 49 -21.41 10.42 10.31
N ASP A 50 -21.84 10.14 11.55
CA ASP A 50 -22.07 11.20 12.56
C ASP A 50 -20.74 11.72 13.14
N TRP A 51 -19.73 10.83 13.20
CA TRP A 51 -18.37 11.11 13.65
C TRP A 51 -17.38 10.35 12.78
N HIS A 52 -16.16 10.90 12.66
CA HIS A 52 -15.07 10.18 12.04
C HIS A 52 -14.58 9.07 12.96
N VAL A 53 -14.56 7.83 12.48
CA VAL A 53 -14.08 6.71 13.28
C VAL A 53 -12.58 6.85 13.58
N SER A 54 -12.21 6.76 14.85
CA SER A 54 -10.81 6.66 15.27
C SER A 54 -10.29 5.24 15.11
N HIS A 55 -8.97 5.09 14.98
CA HIS A 55 -8.39 3.76 14.75
C HIS A 55 -8.64 2.78 15.90
N ASP A 56 -8.68 3.23 17.14
CA ASP A 56 -9.00 2.40 18.31
C ASP A 56 -10.40 1.81 18.21
N LYS A 57 -11.42 2.64 17.92
CA LYS A 57 -12.81 2.21 17.73
C LYS A 57 -12.99 1.32 16.50
N LEU A 58 -12.31 1.63 15.41
CA LEU A 58 -12.29 0.79 14.22
C LEU A 58 -11.72 -0.60 14.54
N SER A 59 -10.59 -0.65 15.24
CA SER A 59 -9.93 -1.90 15.62
C SER A 59 -10.76 -2.72 16.61
N GLU A 60 -11.43 -2.07 17.55
CA GLU A 60 -12.35 -2.72 18.50
C GLU A 60 -13.51 -3.35 17.73
N TYR A 61 -14.16 -2.59 16.86
CA TYR A 61 -15.26 -3.11 16.06
C TYR A 61 -14.88 -4.32 15.21
N MET A 62 -13.73 -4.27 14.51
CA MET A 62 -13.27 -5.39 13.68
C MET A 62 -13.01 -6.65 14.50
N ARG A 63 -12.51 -6.53 15.74
CA ARG A 63 -12.32 -7.68 16.63
C ARG A 63 -13.64 -8.25 17.14
N VAL A 64 -14.56 -7.38 17.57
CA VAL A 64 -15.89 -7.79 18.01
C VAL A 64 -16.65 -8.50 16.88
N LEU A 65 -16.59 -7.94 15.68
CA LEU A 65 -17.24 -8.51 14.51
C LEU A 65 -16.66 -9.89 14.14
N ALA A 66 -15.34 -10.02 14.18
CA ALA A 66 -14.66 -11.30 13.90
C ALA A 66 -14.97 -12.38 14.96
N GLN A 67 -15.24 -12.00 16.21
CA GLN A 67 -15.68 -12.93 17.25
C GLN A 67 -17.14 -13.36 17.08
N ALA A 68 -17.98 -12.50 16.52
CA ALA A 68 -19.41 -12.74 16.37
C ALA A 68 -19.78 -13.50 15.09
N SER A 69 -18.92 -13.56 14.07
CA SER A 69 -19.27 -14.12 12.75
C SER A 69 -18.30 -15.20 12.31
N GLU A 70 -18.81 -16.40 11.99
CA GLU A 70 -18.01 -17.48 11.39
C GLU A 70 -17.50 -17.17 9.97
N ARG A 71 -17.94 -16.05 9.37
CA ARG A 71 -17.50 -15.59 8.06
C ARG A 71 -16.20 -14.80 8.11
N ILE A 72 -15.67 -14.47 9.30
CA ILE A 72 -14.52 -13.59 9.48
C ILE A 72 -13.48 -14.23 10.37
N SER A 73 -12.24 -14.23 9.92
CA SER A 73 -11.08 -14.37 10.78
C SER A 73 -10.25 -13.09 10.75
N ILE A 74 -9.50 -12.81 11.82
CA ILE A 74 -8.72 -11.59 11.97
C ILE A 74 -7.29 -11.91 12.40
N GLU A 75 -6.33 -11.24 11.77
CA GLU A 75 -4.91 -11.33 12.06
C GLU A 75 -4.35 -9.94 12.44
N ASN A 76 -3.53 -9.89 13.48
CA ASN A 76 -2.66 -8.74 13.73
C ASN A 76 -1.27 -9.02 13.14
N ARG A 77 -0.92 -8.31 12.07
CA ARG A 77 0.31 -8.50 11.29
C ARG A 77 1.53 -7.76 11.86
N GLY A 78 1.35 -6.99 12.94
CA GLY A 78 2.38 -6.15 13.55
C GLY A 78 1.83 -4.81 14.00
N THR A 79 2.71 -3.84 14.18
CA THR A 79 2.35 -2.51 14.69
C THR A 79 2.97 -1.40 13.85
N THR A 80 2.31 -0.23 13.87
CA THR A 80 2.88 1.03 13.37
C THR A 80 3.99 1.54 14.30
N TYR A 81 4.63 2.65 13.94
CA TYR A 81 5.59 3.34 14.81
C TYR A 81 4.97 3.84 16.13
N GLU A 82 3.66 4.13 16.15
CA GLU A 82 2.93 4.55 17.35
C GLU A 82 2.32 3.35 18.11
N GLY A 83 2.70 2.12 17.76
CA GLY A 83 2.25 0.89 18.44
C GLY A 83 0.82 0.45 18.08
N ARG A 84 0.16 1.04 17.08
CA ARG A 84 -1.19 0.65 16.67
C ARG A 84 -1.17 -0.64 15.85
N PRO A 85 -2.12 -1.56 16.07
CA PRO A 85 -2.17 -2.84 15.37
C PRO A 85 -2.47 -2.66 13.88
N LEU A 86 -1.81 -3.48 13.05
CA LEU A 86 -2.00 -3.58 11.61
C LEU A 86 -2.87 -4.82 11.33
N LEU A 87 -4.18 -4.62 11.31
CA LEU A 87 -5.16 -5.68 11.18
C LEU A 87 -5.37 -6.11 9.72
N LEU A 88 -5.63 -7.39 9.52
CA LEU A 88 -6.16 -7.95 8.28
C LEU A 88 -7.28 -8.92 8.63
N LEU A 89 -8.44 -8.74 8.04
CA LEU A 89 -9.54 -9.70 8.12
C LEU A 89 -9.53 -10.55 6.85
N THR A 90 -9.84 -11.84 7.02
CA THR A 90 -10.22 -12.70 5.90
C THR A 90 -11.71 -12.93 6.01
N ILE A 91 -12.47 -12.47 4.99
CA ILE A 91 -13.93 -12.57 4.96
C ILE A 91 -14.33 -13.52 3.83
N THR A 92 -14.98 -14.62 4.16
CA THR A 92 -15.43 -15.62 3.19
C THR A 92 -16.46 -16.56 3.84
N SER A 93 -16.97 -17.56 3.10
CA SER A 93 -17.91 -18.53 3.68
C SER A 93 -17.24 -19.39 4.77
N PRO A 94 -18.01 -19.90 5.76
CA PRO A 94 -17.50 -20.83 6.76
C PRO A 94 -16.88 -22.10 6.15
N LYS A 95 -17.38 -22.54 4.98
CA LYS A 95 -16.80 -23.65 4.21
C LYS A 95 -15.40 -23.32 3.70
N ASN A 96 -15.20 -22.12 3.16
CA ASN A 96 -13.90 -21.66 2.69
C ASN A 96 -12.93 -21.49 3.85
N HIS A 97 -13.36 -20.97 5.01
CA HIS A 97 -12.52 -20.86 6.19
C HIS A 97 -11.93 -22.20 6.64
N LYS A 98 -12.75 -23.26 6.62
CA LYS A 98 -12.27 -24.63 6.94
C LYS A 98 -11.20 -25.14 5.98
N ASN A 99 -11.13 -24.57 4.78
CA ASN A 99 -10.20 -24.98 3.71
C ASN A 99 -9.24 -23.86 3.29
N ILE A 100 -9.07 -22.82 4.11
CA ILE A 100 -8.42 -21.58 3.69
C ILE A 100 -6.95 -21.79 3.25
N ASP A 101 -6.21 -22.64 3.95
CA ASP A 101 -4.84 -22.96 3.60
C ASP A 101 -4.72 -23.69 2.25
N GLN A 102 -5.69 -24.61 1.97
CA GLN A 102 -5.77 -25.30 0.69
C GLN A 102 -6.10 -24.32 -0.44
N ILE A 103 -7.06 -23.42 -0.22
CA ILE A 103 -7.43 -22.36 -1.18
C ILE A 103 -6.20 -21.49 -1.47
N LYS A 104 -5.52 -21.00 -0.43
CA LYS A 104 -4.30 -20.20 -0.56
C LYS A 104 -3.22 -20.94 -1.35
N LYS A 105 -2.98 -22.20 -1.02
CA LYS A 105 -1.98 -23.04 -1.70
C LYS A 105 -2.30 -23.24 -3.19
N GLN A 106 -3.55 -23.58 -3.51
CA GLN A 106 -3.99 -23.74 -4.90
C GLN A 106 -3.90 -22.43 -5.68
N HIS A 107 -4.32 -21.31 -5.06
CA HIS A 107 -4.26 -20.01 -5.71
C HIS A 107 -2.80 -19.61 -6.04
N MET A 108 -1.87 -19.85 -5.13
CA MET A 108 -0.43 -19.59 -5.36
C MET A 108 0.14 -20.38 -6.54
N LEU A 109 -0.39 -21.56 -6.84
CA LEU A 109 0.03 -22.36 -8.01
C LEU A 109 -0.31 -21.68 -9.35
N LEU A 110 -1.26 -20.73 -9.41
CA LEU A 110 -1.51 -19.94 -10.62
C LEU A 110 -0.26 -19.19 -11.11
N SER A 111 0.67 -18.91 -10.21
CA SER A 111 1.94 -18.26 -10.53
C SER A 111 3.08 -19.23 -10.86
N GLU A 112 2.81 -20.52 -10.92
CA GLU A 112 3.79 -21.58 -11.17
C GLU A 112 3.39 -22.40 -12.42
N PRO A 113 4.32 -23.15 -13.04
CA PRO A 113 4.00 -23.98 -14.20
C PRO A 113 2.88 -24.99 -13.95
N GLU A 114 2.78 -25.53 -12.74
CA GLU A 114 1.76 -26.48 -12.31
C GLU A 114 0.34 -25.91 -12.34
N GLY A 115 0.22 -24.58 -12.31
CA GLY A 115 -1.06 -23.87 -12.39
C GLY A 115 -1.83 -24.08 -13.70
N GLN A 116 -1.13 -24.51 -14.77
CA GLN A 116 -1.76 -24.80 -16.06
C GLN A 116 -2.78 -25.95 -16.00
N GLY A 117 -2.63 -26.88 -15.06
CA GLY A 117 -3.54 -28.02 -14.87
C GLY A 117 -4.71 -27.78 -13.92
N LEU A 118 -4.85 -26.61 -13.33
CA LEU A 118 -5.90 -26.30 -12.35
C LEU A 118 -7.26 -26.09 -13.01
N ASP A 119 -8.31 -26.65 -12.42
CA ASP A 119 -9.70 -26.33 -12.77
C ASP A 119 -10.13 -25.03 -12.11
N LEU A 120 -10.12 -23.95 -12.86
CA LEU A 120 -10.46 -22.62 -12.40
C LEU A 120 -11.95 -22.46 -12.00
N ASN A 121 -12.82 -23.36 -12.45
CA ASN A 121 -14.23 -23.30 -12.11
C ASN A 121 -14.50 -23.61 -10.63
N THR A 122 -13.59 -24.33 -9.98
CA THR A 122 -13.71 -24.75 -8.58
C THR A 122 -13.01 -23.78 -7.60
N MET A 123 -12.24 -22.81 -8.11
CA MET A 123 -11.42 -21.92 -7.30
C MET A 123 -12.14 -20.60 -7.00
N PRO A 124 -12.13 -20.11 -5.74
CA PRO A 124 -12.59 -18.76 -5.45
C PRO A 124 -11.61 -17.71 -5.98
N ALA A 125 -12.12 -16.54 -6.37
CA ALA A 125 -11.28 -15.37 -6.58
C ALA A 125 -10.82 -14.77 -5.24
N ILE A 126 -9.67 -14.12 -5.23
CA ILE A 126 -9.16 -13.42 -4.05
C ILE A 126 -9.17 -11.92 -4.33
N VAL A 127 -9.81 -11.15 -3.46
CA VAL A 127 -9.91 -9.69 -3.54
C VAL A 127 -9.27 -9.09 -2.31
N TYR A 128 -8.35 -8.14 -2.49
CA TYR A 128 -7.76 -7.37 -1.40
C TYR A 128 -8.38 -5.97 -1.38
N GLN A 129 -9.19 -5.67 -0.39
CA GLN A 129 -9.75 -4.34 -0.18
C GLN A 129 -8.98 -3.59 0.90
N GLY A 130 -8.43 -2.44 0.56
CA GLY A 130 -7.64 -1.63 1.47
C GLY A 130 -8.15 -0.20 1.57
N PHE A 131 -8.22 0.30 2.78
CA PHE A 131 -8.83 1.59 3.09
C PHE A 131 -7.83 2.53 3.77
N SER A 132 -8.00 3.83 3.54
CA SER A 132 -7.32 4.92 4.25
C SER A 132 -5.80 4.77 4.33
N ILE A 133 -5.13 4.59 3.19
CA ILE A 133 -3.67 4.70 3.12
C ILE A 133 -3.22 6.15 3.40
N HIS A 134 -4.05 7.12 3.03
CA HIS A 134 -3.98 8.48 3.53
C HIS A 134 -5.03 8.63 4.64
N GLY A 135 -4.58 8.87 5.86
CA GLY A 135 -5.48 8.86 7.02
C GLY A 135 -6.50 10.00 7.05
N ASN A 136 -6.23 11.10 6.32
CA ASN A 136 -7.16 12.22 6.15
C ASN A 136 -8.07 12.09 4.91
N GLU A 137 -8.22 10.88 4.41
CA GLU A 137 -9.18 10.47 3.40
C GLU A 137 -10.12 9.43 4.03
N PRO A 138 -11.02 9.85 4.95
CA PRO A 138 -11.60 8.97 5.96
C PRO A 138 -12.82 8.18 5.49
N SER A 139 -13.46 8.54 4.38
CA SER A 139 -14.71 7.88 3.95
C SER A 139 -14.51 6.38 3.71
N GLY A 140 -13.32 5.98 3.22
CA GLY A 140 -12.98 4.57 3.02
C GLY A 140 -13.01 3.76 4.32
N ALA A 141 -12.31 4.17 5.39
CA ALA A 141 -12.29 3.45 6.66
C ALA A 141 -13.67 3.41 7.33
N ASN A 142 -14.46 4.49 7.22
CA ASN A 142 -15.82 4.52 7.73
C ASN A 142 -16.77 3.63 6.90
N ALA A 143 -16.62 3.59 5.57
CA ALA A 143 -17.32 2.63 4.72
C ALA A 143 -16.95 1.19 5.06
N GLY A 144 -15.68 0.95 5.42
CA GLY A 144 -15.18 -0.35 5.84
C GLY A 144 -15.95 -0.95 7.02
N LEU A 145 -16.43 -0.13 7.97
CA LEU A 145 -17.33 -0.58 9.04
C LEU A 145 -18.60 -1.22 8.48
N MET A 146 -19.23 -0.55 7.51
CA MET A 146 -20.49 -0.99 6.90
C MET A 146 -20.28 -2.17 5.94
N VAL A 147 -19.17 -2.20 5.18
CA VAL A 147 -18.83 -3.32 4.28
C VAL A 147 -18.60 -4.59 5.09
N ALA A 148 -17.80 -4.52 6.16
CA ALA A 148 -17.52 -5.67 7.01
C ALA A 148 -18.81 -6.18 7.69
N TYR A 149 -19.65 -5.27 8.23
CA TYR A 149 -20.95 -5.62 8.79
C TYR A 149 -21.87 -6.30 7.76
N HIS A 150 -22.01 -5.71 6.58
CA HIS A 150 -22.83 -6.26 5.51
C HIS A 150 -22.43 -7.69 5.15
N LEU A 151 -21.13 -7.95 4.97
CA LEU A 151 -20.62 -9.28 4.64
C LEU A 151 -20.78 -10.28 5.79
N ALA A 152 -20.64 -9.82 7.03
CA ALA A 152 -20.79 -10.64 8.23
C ALA A 152 -22.24 -11.03 8.51
N ALA A 153 -23.17 -10.06 8.45
CA ALA A 153 -24.50 -10.16 9.00
C ALA A 153 -25.62 -10.40 7.98
N SER A 154 -25.41 -10.10 6.68
CA SER A 154 -26.46 -10.28 5.67
C SER A 154 -26.84 -11.75 5.54
N GLN A 155 -28.18 -12.01 5.58
CA GLN A 155 -28.77 -13.34 5.39
C GLN A 155 -29.25 -13.55 3.94
N ASP A 156 -28.98 -12.58 3.04
CA ASP A 156 -29.36 -12.69 1.64
C ASP A 156 -28.54 -13.76 0.91
N ALA A 157 -29.19 -14.55 0.07
CA ALA A 157 -28.58 -15.65 -0.67
C ALA A 157 -27.44 -15.16 -1.58
N SER A 158 -27.56 -13.96 -2.16
CA SER A 158 -26.53 -13.40 -3.05
C SER A 158 -25.20 -13.13 -2.32
N VAL A 159 -25.25 -12.73 -1.04
CA VAL A 159 -24.05 -12.55 -0.20
C VAL A 159 -23.47 -13.90 0.20
N ALA A 160 -24.31 -14.88 0.51
CA ALA A 160 -23.85 -16.24 0.82
C ALA A 160 -23.13 -16.88 -0.37
N GLU A 161 -23.67 -16.75 -1.58
CA GLU A 161 -23.04 -17.21 -2.83
C GLU A 161 -21.75 -16.45 -3.12
N LEU A 162 -21.76 -15.10 -2.98
CA LEU A 162 -20.56 -14.30 -3.14
C LEU A 162 -19.41 -14.82 -2.27
N LEU A 163 -19.66 -15.08 -1.00
CA LEU A 163 -18.66 -15.54 -0.06
C LEU A 163 -18.22 -17.00 -0.29
N GLN A 164 -18.96 -17.79 -1.06
CA GLN A 164 -18.48 -19.10 -1.52
C GLN A 164 -17.46 -18.97 -2.67
N GLU A 165 -17.64 -17.98 -3.53
CA GLU A 165 -16.84 -17.80 -4.75
C GLU A 165 -15.72 -16.76 -4.61
N VAL A 166 -15.71 -16.00 -3.50
CA VAL A 166 -14.72 -14.94 -3.24
C VAL A 166 -14.17 -15.06 -1.82
N VAL A 167 -12.86 -14.90 -1.70
CA VAL A 167 -12.15 -14.66 -0.44
C VAL A 167 -11.75 -13.20 -0.42
N VAL A 168 -12.16 -12.44 0.59
CA VAL A 168 -11.85 -11.04 0.75
C VAL A 168 -10.76 -10.88 1.81
N LEU A 169 -9.62 -10.36 1.43
CA LEU A 169 -8.60 -9.84 2.33
C LEU A 169 -8.95 -8.39 2.60
N PHE A 170 -9.35 -8.08 3.80
CA PHE A 170 -9.93 -6.80 4.17
C PHE A 170 -9.01 -6.08 5.15
N ASP A 171 -8.39 -5.00 4.69
CA ASP A 171 -7.50 -4.14 5.50
C ASP A 171 -8.25 -2.85 5.85
N PRO A 172 -8.76 -2.73 7.07
CA PRO A 172 -9.68 -1.65 7.44
C PRO A 172 -9.00 -0.28 7.53
N SER A 173 -7.67 -0.25 7.67
CA SER A 173 -6.87 0.98 7.63
C SER A 173 -5.41 0.66 7.35
N TYR A 174 -4.92 1.06 6.19
CA TYR A 174 -3.50 0.98 5.85
C TYR A 174 -2.65 1.95 6.69
N ASN A 175 -3.26 3.06 7.19
CA ASN A 175 -2.58 4.11 7.93
C ASN A 175 -3.26 4.39 9.28
N PRO A 176 -3.06 3.53 10.27
CA PRO A 176 -3.62 3.72 11.62
C PRO A 176 -3.26 5.06 12.26
N ASP A 177 -1.99 5.48 12.14
CA ASP A 177 -1.48 6.70 12.78
C ASP A 177 -2.07 7.96 12.15
N GLY A 178 -2.13 8.00 10.81
CA GLY A 178 -2.75 9.11 10.08
C GLY A 178 -4.25 9.20 10.29
N LEU A 179 -4.96 8.08 10.28
CA LEU A 179 -6.40 8.03 10.54
C LEU A 179 -6.72 8.55 11.96
N GLN A 180 -5.92 8.14 12.96
CA GLN A 180 -6.09 8.60 14.33
C GLN A 180 -5.91 10.12 14.44
N ARG A 181 -4.86 10.67 13.83
CA ARG A 181 -4.62 12.14 13.84
C ARG A 181 -5.75 12.91 13.20
N PHE A 182 -6.20 12.45 12.02
CA PHE A 182 -7.28 13.13 11.31
C PHE A 182 -8.62 13.05 12.05
N SER A 183 -9.03 11.87 12.48
CA SER A 183 -10.32 11.69 13.16
C SER A 183 -10.39 12.51 14.45
N GLN A 184 -9.29 12.58 15.20
CA GLN A 184 -9.21 13.43 16.39
C GLN A 184 -9.36 14.91 16.03
N TRP A 185 -8.68 15.37 14.96
CA TRP A 185 -8.79 16.74 14.51
C TRP A 185 -10.23 17.10 14.11
N ALA A 186 -10.81 16.37 13.17
CA ALA A 186 -12.14 16.64 12.64
C ALA A 186 -13.22 16.58 13.74
N ASN A 187 -13.14 15.57 14.61
CA ASN A 187 -14.10 15.40 15.70
C ASN A 187 -13.99 16.48 16.78
N THR A 188 -12.76 16.95 17.10
CA THR A 188 -12.55 18.01 18.10
C THR A 188 -13.07 19.36 17.62
N HIS A 189 -13.05 19.60 16.31
CA HIS A 189 -13.48 20.87 15.71
C HIS A 189 -14.90 20.82 15.13
N LYS A 190 -15.59 19.70 15.26
CA LYS A 190 -16.98 19.54 14.83
C LYS A 190 -17.88 20.51 15.57
N SER A 191 -18.62 21.35 14.83
CA SER A 191 -19.64 22.22 15.38
C SER A 191 -20.94 21.47 15.68
N ASN A 192 -21.70 21.88 16.69
CA ASN A 192 -23.03 21.33 17.01
C ASN A 192 -24.01 21.50 15.85
N ILE A 193 -23.93 22.63 15.15
CA ILE A 193 -24.59 22.87 13.87
C ILE A 193 -23.48 22.80 12.83
N LEU A 194 -23.56 21.84 11.95
CA LEU A 194 -22.52 21.62 10.93
C LEU A 194 -22.39 22.86 10.05
N ASN A 195 -21.14 23.32 9.87
CA ASN A 195 -20.82 24.49 9.06
C ASN A 195 -20.14 24.03 7.75
N PRO A 196 -20.76 24.27 6.57
CA PRO A 196 -20.19 23.84 5.29
C PRO A 196 -19.13 24.80 4.71
N ASP A 197 -18.88 25.96 5.36
CA ASP A 197 -17.87 26.94 4.90
C ASP A 197 -16.46 26.33 4.94
N SER A 198 -15.80 26.28 3.78
CA SER A 198 -14.46 25.72 3.64
C SER A 198 -13.37 26.42 4.48
N ASN A 199 -13.65 27.60 5.01
CA ASN A 199 -12.76 28.32 5.92
C ASN A 199 -12.92 27.91 7.39
N ASP A 200 -13.88 27.05 7.72
CA ASP A 200 -14.05 26.55 9.08
C ASP A 200 -12.80 25.81 9.55
N ARG A 201 -12.56 25.86 10.85
CA ARG A 201 -11.41 25.27 11.51
C ARG A 201 -11.33 23.76 11.28
N GLU A 202 -12.45 23.09 11.17
CA GLU A 202 -12.54 21.63 10.94
C GLU A 202 -11.77 21.20 9.70
N TYR A 203 -11.80 21.98 8.61
CA TYR A 203 -11.22 21.63 7.31
C TYR A 203 -9.74 22.00 7.16
N THR A 204 -9.17 22.68 8.17
CA THR A 204 -7.78 23.13 8.13
C THR A 204 -6.94 22.39 9.16
N GLU A 205 -6.55 21.16 8.82
CA GLU A 205 -5.70 20.32 9.69
C GLU A 205 -4.37 21.03 10.03
N ALA A 206 -3.99 21.00 11.31
CA ALA A 206 -2.65 21.39 11.72
C ALA A 206 -1.61 20.41 11.16
N TRP A 207 -0.43 20.96 10.82
CA TRP A 207 0.72 20.13 10.45
C TRP A 207 1.04 19.11 11.58
N PRO A 208 1.38 17.84 11.28
CA PRO A 208 1.70 17.26 9.95
C PRO A 208 0.50 16.73 9.16
N ARG A 209 -0.74 16.94 9.57
CA ARG A 209 -1.97 16.43 8.96
C ARG A 209 -2.07 14.89 9.04
N GLY A 210 -3.22 14.33 8.64
CA GLY A 210 -3.46 12.89 8.69
C GLY A 210 -3.01 12.10 7.46
N ARG A 211 -2.49 12.74 6.39
CA ARG A 211 -2.15 12.06 5.14
C ARG A 211 -1.08 10.98 5.34
N THR A 212 0.00 11.31 5.99
CA THR A 212 1.21 10.49 6.10
C THR A 212 1.23 9.62 7.36
N ASN A 213 2.18 8.67 7.45
CA ASN A 213 2.42 7.91 8.68
C ASN A 213 3.06 8.78 9.79
N HIS A 214 3.51 8.15 10.89
CA HIS A 214 4.14 8.85 12.02
C HIS A 214 5.33 9.73 11.61
N TYR A 215 6.20 9.25 10.72
CA TYR A 215 7.40 9.97 10.27
C TYR A 215 7.20 10.74 8.96
N TRP A 216 5.96 11.07 8.62
CA TRP A 216 5.56 11.92 7.49
C TRP A 216 5.87 11.33 6.11
N PHE A 217 6.00 10.02 6.01
CA PHE A 217 6.14 9.35 4.73
C PHE A 217 4.77 9.05 4.10
N ASP A 218 4.65 9.32 2.79
CA ASP A 218 3.51 8.90 2.01
C ASP A 218 3.60 7.40 1.73
N MET A 219 2.75 6.63 2.38
CA MET A 219 2.75 5.17 2.24
C MET A 219 2.25 4.69 0.88
N ASN A 220 1.54 5.55 0.13
CA ASN A 220 1.13 5.25 -1.24
C ASN A 220 2.21 5.58 -2.29
N ARG A 221 3.46 5.73 -1.85
CA ARG A 221 4.68 5.72 -2.65
C ARG A 221 5.64 4.59 -2.27
N ASP A 222 5.28 3.79 -1.25
CA ASP A 222 6.16 2.78 -0.64
C ASP A 222 5.75 1.31 -0.96
N TRP A 223 4.89 1.07 -1.95
CA TRP A 223 4.55 -0.29 -2.39
C TRP A 223 5.73 -1.00 -3.08
N LEU A 224 6.58 -0.26 -3.79
CA LEU A 224 7.76 -0.79 -4.46
C LEU A 224 9.02 -0.72 -3.57
N PRO A 225 9.34 0.40 -2.89
CA PRO A 225 10.49 0.48 -1.99
C PRO A 225 10.36 -0.34 -0.71
N VAL A 226 9.16 -0.50 -0.16
CA VAL A 226 8.83 -1.32 1.03
C VAL A 226 9.74 -1.00 2.23
N GLN A 227 9.84 0.27 2.61
CA GLN A 227 10.69 0.69 3.71
C GLN A 227 9.96 0.71 5.06
N LEU A 228 8.67 1.07 5.06
CA LEU A 228 7.86 1.31 6.24
C LEU A 228 7.32 0.01 6.85
N PRO A 229 7.09 -0.08 8.17
CA PRO A 229 6.53 -1.26 8.81
C PRO A 229 5.18 -1.66 8.24
N GLU A 230 4.31 -0.69 7.97
CA GLU A 230 2.99 -0.87 7.36
C GLU A 230 3.13 -1.50 5.96
N SER A 231 4.05 -1.00 5.15
CA SER A 231 4.32 -1.53 3.81
C SER A 231 4.89 -2.94 3.83
N LYS A 232 5.77 -3.25 4.79
CA LYS A 232 6.36 -4.58 4.93
C LYS A 232 5.31 -5.66 5.17
N VAL A 233 4.37 -5.42 6.08
CA VAL A 233 3.31 -6.40 6.38
C VAL A 233 2.29 -6.49 5.25
N ARG A 234 1.97 -5.38 4.60
CA ARG A 234 1.07 -5.33 3.45
C ARG A 234 1.62 -6.10 2.25
N ILE A 235 2.88 -5.85 1.87
CA ILE A 235 3.55 -6.57 0.77
C ILE A 235 3.73 -8.05 1.11
N LYS A 236 4.01 -8.40 2.38
CA LYS A 236 4.03 -9.79 2.82
C LYS A 236 2.69 -10.46 2.55
N SER A 237 1.58 -9.88 3.02
CA SER A 237 0.23 -10.40 2.78
C SER A 237 -0.09 -10.49 1.28
N PHE A 238 0.21 -9.44 0.51
CA PHE A 238 0.01 -9.43 -0.94
C PHE A 238 0.78 -10.55 -1.64
N THR A 239 2.06 -10.72 -1.33
CA THR A 239 2.91 -11.73 -1.98
C THR A 239 2.60 -13.16 -1.56
N GLU A 240 1.97 -13.37 -0.41
CA GLU A 240 1.54 -14.68 0.09
C GLU A 240 0.17 -15.11 -0.44
N TRP A 241 -0.64 -14.17 -0.91
CA TRP A 241 -1.98 -14.43 -1.41
C TRP A 241 -2.11 -14.19 -2.91
N LEU A 242 -1.36 -13.27 -3.50
CA LEU A 242 -1.45 -12.83 -4.90
C LEU A 242 -2.91 -12.57 -5.32
N PRO A 243 -3.61 -11.60 -4.73
CA PRO A 243 -5.03 -11.36 -5.00
C PRO A 243 -5.28 -11.09 -6.49
N ASN A 244 -6.46 -11.44 -7.00
CA ASN A 244 -6.85 -11.17 -8.38
C ASN A 244 -7.17 -9.68 -8.60
N ILE A 245 -7.77 -9.04 -7.57
CA ILE A 245 -8.07 -7.61 -7.56
C ILE A 245 -7.56 -7.02 -6.25
N LEU A 246 -7.00 -5.81 -6.30
CA LEU A 246 -6.75 -4.99 -5.13
C LEU A 246 -7.40 -3.62 -5.33
N THR A 247 -8.15 -3.14 -4.32
CA THR A 247 -8.71 -1.80 -4.31
C THR A 247 -7.98 -0.90 -3.32
N ASP A 248 -7.75 0.34 -3.73
CA ASP A 248 -7.11 1.40 -2.97
C ASP A 248 -8.09 2.58 -2.88
N HIS A 249 -8.68 2.76 -1.70
CA HIS A 249 -9.77 3.71 -1.48
C HIS A 249 -9.24 5.05 -0.98
N HIS A 250 -9.41 6.09 -1.81
CA HIS A 250 -8.91 7.45 -1.62
C HIS A 250 -9.99 8.51 -1.64
N GLU A 251 -9.55 9.74 -1.35
CA GLU A 251 -10.32 10.96 -1.55
C GLU A 251 -9.49 12.02 -2.25
N MET A 252 -10.16 12.80 -3.11
CA MET A 252 -9.61 13.92 -3.86
C MET A 252 -10.23 15.26 -3.41
N GLY A 253 -10.04 16.33 -4.20
CA GLY A 253 -10.57 17.65 -3.88
C GLY A 253 -12.10 17.69 -3.79
N THR A 254 -12.64 18.54 -2.90
CA THR A 254 -14.08 18.66 -2.61
C THR A 254 -14.92 19.00 -3.85
N ASN A 255 -14.37 19.80 -4.78
CA ASN A 255 -15.05 20.21 -6.03
C ASN A 255 -15.01 19.15 -7.14
N ALA A 256 -14.55 17.95 -6.85
CA ALA A 256 -14.62 16.81 -7.74
C ALA A 256 -15.92 16.00 -7.55
N THR A 257 -15.98 14.79 -8.14
CA THR A 257 -17.09 13.86 -7.97
C THR A 257 -16.60 12.53 -7.43
N PHE A 258 -16.63 11.49 -8.24
CA PHE A 258 -16.02 10.19 -7.93
C PHE A 258 -15.22 9.70 -9.13
N PHE A 259 -14.03 9.20 -8.91
CA PHE A 259 -13.22 8.58 -9.95
C PHE A 259 -12.99 7.10 -9.64
N PHE A 260 -12.94 6.29 -10.70
CA PHE A 260 -12.44 4.91 -10.65
C PHE A 260 -11.64 4.57 -11.91
N GLN A 261 -10.60 3.76 -11.76
CA GLN A 261 -9.81 3.29 -12.91
C GLN A 261 -10.64 2.49 -13.92
N PRO A 262 -10.23 2.50 -15.23
CA PRO A 262 -8.92 2.92 -15.73
C PRO A 262 -8.73 4.43 -15.79
N GLY A 263 -7.47 4.88 -15.72
CA GLY A 263 -7.06 6.26 -15.97
C GLY A 263 -6.71 6.51 -17.43
N ILE A 264 -5.88 7.53 -17.69
CA ILE A 264 -5.47 7.93 -19.02
C ILE A 264 -4.62 6.84 -19.67
N GLN A 265 -5.06 6.29 -20.80
CA GLN A 265 -4.44 5.16 -21.49
C GLN A 265 -2.99 5.44 -21.96
N SER A 266 -2.65 6.69 -22.29
CA SER A 266 -1.27 7.06 -22.66
C SER A 266 -0.31 7.09 -21.48
N ARG A 267 -0.82 7.11 -20.24
CA ARG A 267 -0.08 7.16 -18.97
C ARG A 267 -0.04 5.81 -18.24
N VAL A 268 -0.29 4.72 -18.96
CA VAL A 268 -0.12 3.36 -18.43
C VAL A 268 1.33 2.92 -18.64
N ASN A 269 1.90 2.26 -17.62
CA ASN A 269 3.27 1.73 -17.70
C ASN A 269 3.36 0.66 -18.80
N PRO A 270 4.39 0.69 -19.68
CA PRO A 270 4.54 -0.28 -20.77
C PRO A 270 4.68 -1.74 -20.32
N LEU A 271 5.06 -2.02 -19.08
CA LEU A 271 5.14 -3.37 -18.51
C LEU A 271 3.77 -3.94 -18.14
N THR A 272 2.74 -3.08 -17.97
CA THR A 272 1.36 -3.51 -17.72
C THR A 272 0.77 -4.12 -18.99
N PRO A 273 0.29 -5.37 -18.95
CA PRO A 273 -0.30 -6.03 -20.12
C PRO A 273 -1.59 -5.33 -20.59
N LYS A 274 -1.85 -5.31 -21.88
CA LYS A 274 -3.10 -4.74 -22.43
C LYS A 274 -4.36 -5.40 -21.83
N MET A 275 -4.32 -6.70 -21.55
CA MET A 275 -5.43 -7.44 -20.94
C MET A 275 -5.75 -6.92 -19.53
N ASN A 276 -4.75 -6.45 -18.77
CA ASN A 276 -4.99 -5.79 -17.48
C ASN A 276 -5.96 -4.61 -17.66
N GLN A 277 -5.66 -3.69 -18.57
CA GLN A 277 -6.48 -2.50 -18.84
C GLN A 277 -7.88 -2.85 -19.39
N THR A 278 -7.99 -3.94 -20.16
CA THR A 278 -9.28 -4.47 -20.60
C THR A 278 -10.13 -4.95 -19.43
N LEU A 279 -9.53 -5.71 -18.52
CA LEU A 279 -10.21 -6.22 -17.32
C LEU A 279 -10.56 -5.10 -16.36
N THR A 280 -9.68 -4.11 -16.18
CA THR A 280 -9.94 -2.91 -15.38
C THR A 280 -11.20 -2.18 -15.88
N ARG A 281 -11.33 -1.99 -17.19
CA ARG A 281 -12.52 -1.37 -17.80
C ARG A 281 -13.77 -2.22 -17.60
N GLU A 282 -13.69 -3.54 -17.75
CA GLU A 282 -14.81 -4.45 -17.50
C GLU A 282 -15.27 -4.39 -16.04
N ILE A 283 -14.34 -4.33 -15.08
CA ILE A 283 -14.64 -4.12 -13.65
C ILE A 283 -15.27 -2.74 -13.45
N GLY A 284 -14.78 -1.70 -14.15
CA GLY A 284 -15.32 -0.35 -14.12
C GLY A 284 -16.80 -0.26 -14.47
N ASN A 285 -17.31 -1.14 -15.35
CA ASN A 285 -18.75 -1.20 -15.66
C ASN A 285 -19.60 -1.54 -14.43
N PHE A 286 -19.11 -2.38 -13.54
CA PHE A 286 -19.81 -2.71 -12.27
C PHE A 286 -19.83 -1.51 -11.33
N HIS A 287 -18.77 -0.71 -11.31
CA HIS A 287 -18.72 0.53 -10.51
C HIS A 287 -19.67 1.57 -11.07
N ALA A 288 -19.68 1.76 -12.39
CA ALA A 288 -20.62 2.65 -13.07
C ALA A 288 -22.07 2.28 -12.81
N GLU A 289 -22.43 0.99 -12.92
CA GLU A 289 -23.78 0.49 -12.60
C GLU A 289 -24.17 0.82 -11.14
N ALA A 290 -23.25 0.60 -10.17
CA ALA A 290 -23.50 0.84 -8.77
C ALA A 290 -23.71 2.32 -8.45
N LEU A 291 -22.86 3.20 -9.00
CA LEU A 291 -22.94 4.65 -8.79
C LEU A 291 -24.17 5.25 -9.48
N ASN A 292 -24.51 4.81 -10.71
CA ASN A 292 -25.72 5.21 -11.41
C ASN A 292 -26.99 4.88 -10.61
N LYS A 293 -27.02 3.69 -9.98
CA LYS A 293 -28.16 3.25 -9.16
C LYS A 293 -28.42 4.15 -7.97
N ILE A 294 -27.39 4.75 -7.39
CA ILE A 294 -27.53 5.66 -6.24
C ILE A 294 -27.51 7.13 -6.66
N GLY A 295 -27.43 7.44 -7.95
CA GLY A 295 -27.45 8.79 -8.49
C GLY A 295 -26.18 9.60 -8.19
N SER A 296 -25.03 8.94 -8.01
CA SER A 296 -23.76 9.61 -7.78
C SER A 296 -23.02 9.91 -9.08
N LEU A 297 -22.52 11.13 -9.22
CA LEU A 297 -21.70 11.54 -10.37
C LEU A 297 -20.31 10.92 -10.28
N TYR A 298 -19.76 10.51 -11.42
CA TYR A 298 -18.41 9.96 -11.53
C TYR A 298 -17.78 10.23 -12.89
N TYR A 299 -16.47 9.99 -12.98
CA TYR A 299 -15.73 9.96 -14.24
C TYR A 299 -14.67 8.84 -14.20
N THR A 300 -14.20 8.47 -15.38
CA THR A 300 -13.17 7.44 -15.59
C THR A 300 -12.42 7.74 -16.89
N GLU A 301 -11.28 7.10 -17.13
CA GLU A 301 -10.42 7.26 -18.32
C GLU A 301 -9.81 8.66 -18.48
N GLU A 302 -9.80 9.46 -17.42
CA GLU A 302 -9.24 10.82 -17.37
C GLU A 302 -8.37 11.01 -16.14
N SER A 303 -7.65 12.13 -16.09
CA SER A 303 -6.88 12.70 -14.99
C SER A 303 -5.74 11.83 -14.46
N TYR A 304 -6.00 10.62 -14.05
CA TYR A 304 -5.06 9.76 -13.34
C TYR A 304 -4.20 8.92 -14.27
N ASP A 305 -2.94 8.68 -13.83
CA ASP A 305 -2.00 7.76 -14.45
C ASP A 305 -2.06 6.36 -13.86
N ASP A 306 -1.49 5.40 -14.56
CA ASP A 306 -1.28 4.02 -14.12
C ASP A 306 0.17 3.61 -14.45
N PHE A 307 1.14 4.37 -13.92
CA PHE A 307 2.54 4.27 -14.35
C PHE A 307 3.49 3.81 -13.25
N TYR A 308 3.51 4.49 -12.09
CA TYR A 308 4.45 4.18 -11.02
C TYR A 308 3.95 3.04 -10.15
N TYR A 309 4.63 1.89 -10.19
CA TYR A 309 4.27 0.68 -9.43
C TYR A 309 4.50 0.78 -7.91
N GLY A 310 4.83 1.92 -7.40
CA GLY A 310 4.91 2.19 -5.96
C GLY A 310 3.58 2.66 -5.33
N LYS A 311 2.48 2.66 -6.10
CA LYS A 311 1.11 2.98 -5.63
C LYS A 311 0.29 1.70 -5.46
N GLY A 312 -0.72 1.73 -4.57
CA GLY A 312 -1.60 0.59 -4.32
C GLY A 312 -2.41 0.17 -5.54
N SER A 313 -2.81 1.13 -6.36
CA SER A 313 -3.57 0.89 -7.58
C SER A 313 -2.75 0.35 -8.75
N THR A 314 -1.42 0.46 -8.74
CA THR A 314 -0.56 0.07 -9.88
C THR A 314 0.37 -1.10 -9.54
N TYR A 315 0.80 -1.26 -8.29
CA TYR A 315 1.63 -2.39 -7.86
C TYR A 315 1.03 -3.78 -8.20
N PRO A 316 -0.29 -3.98 -8.08
CA PRO A 316 -0.92 -5.24 -8.50
C PRO A 316 -0.69 -5.58 -9.96
N ASP A 317 -0.69 -4.59 -10.85
CA ASP A 317 -0.66 -4.77 -12.30
C ASP A 317 0.64 -5.39 -12.83
N VAL A 318 1.74 -5.17 -12.13
CA VAL A 318 3.04 -5.79 -12.43
C VAL A 318 3.22 -7.13 -11.71
N ASN A 319 2.19 -7.58 -11.00
CA ASN A 319 2.14 -8.83 -10.25
C ASN A 319 0.98 -9.77 -10.67
N GLY A 320 0.38 -9.56 -11.85
CA GLY A 320 -0.68 -10.43 -12.36
C GLY A 320 -2.04 -10.24 -11.69
N SER A 321 -2.23 -9.13 -11.03
CA SER A 321 -3.48 -8.70 -10.40
C SER A 321 -4.05 -7.48 -11.14
N ILE A 322 -5.26 -7.06 -10.78
CA ILE A 322 -5.86 -5.80 -11.23
C ILE A 322 -5.87 -4.83 -10.06
N GLY A 323 -5.17 -3.70 -10.20
CA GLY A 323 -5.23 -2.61 -9.22
C GLY A 323 -6.38 -1.65 -9.56
N ILE A 324 -7.12 -1.19 -8.58
CA ILE A 324 -8.23 -0.25 -8.73
C ILE A 324 -8.04 0.92 -7.78
N LEU A 325 -7.92 2.12 -8.33
CA LEU A 325 -8.00 3.37 -7.59
C LEU A 325 -9.44 3.84 -7.51
N PHE A 326 -9.90 4.15 -6.32
CA PHE A 326 -11.11 4.94 -6.09
C PHE A 326 -10.73 6.27 -5.48
N GLU A 327 -11.27 7.36 -6.05
CA GLU A 327 -11.09 8.72 -5.55
C GLU A 327 -12.45 9.38 -5.36
N GLN A 328 -12.86 9.53 -4.11
CA GLN A 328 -14.10 10.22 -3.73
C GLN A 328 -13.82 11.69 -3.51
N ALA A 329 -14.67 12.58 -4.01
CA ALA A 329 -14.65 13.98 -3.58
C ALA A 329 -14.75 14.08 -2.05
N SER A 330 -13.80 14.72 -1.39
CA SER A 330 -13.70 14.75 0.07
C SER A 330 -14.59 15.82 0.68
N SER A 331 -15.38 15.46 1.69
CA SER A 331 -16.04 16.44 2.55
C SER A 331 -15.08 17.13 3.52
N ARG A 332 -13.80 16.72 3.56
CA ARG A 332 -12.75 17.23 4.45
C ARG A 332 -13.04 17.16 5.95
N GLY A 333 -14.23 16.87 6.32
CA GLY A 333 -14.81 16.75 7.64
C GLY A 333 -16.24 16.25 7.52
N HIS A 334 -17.17 16.79 8.30
CA HIS A 334 -18.54 16.28 8.33
C HIS A 334 -19.42 16.79 7.19
N ILE A 335 -19.16 17.98 6.65
CA ILE A 335 -19.94 18.61 5.58
C ILE A 335 -19.12 19.73 4.94
N GLN A 336 -19.19 19.91 3.61
CA GLN A 336 -18.53 21.05 2.95
C GLN A 336 -19.31 21.50 1.72
N GLU A 337 -19.31 22.80 1.43
CA GLU A 337 -19.79 23.36 0.16
C GLU A 337 -18.85 22.95 -0.97
N SER A 338 -19.44 22.62 -2.11
CA SER A 338 -18.71 22.32 -3.35
C SER A 338 -19.43 22.88 -4.57
N ASP A 339 -18.75 22.91 -5.73
CA ASP A 339 -19.34 23.29 -7.01
C ASP A 339 -20.52 22.38 -7.40
N ASN A 340 -20.59 21.18 -6.82
CA ASN A 340 -21.66 20.20 -7.05
C ASN A 340 -22.75 20.22 -5.95
N GLY A 341 -22.77 21.26 -5.11
CA GLY A 341 -23.67 21.40 -3.97
C GLY A 341 -23.00 20.97 -2.66
N VAL A 342 -23.80 20.85 -1.60
CA VAL A 342 -23.30 20.50 -0.28
C VAL A 342 -22.91 19.02 -0.24
N LEU A 343 -21.66 18.74 0.05
CA LEU A 343 -21.09 17.40 0.18
C LEU A 343 -21.08 16.97 1.65
N THR A 344 -21.79 15.90 1.99
CA THR A 344 -21.86 15.37 3.34
C THR A 344 -20.97 14.14 3.51
N PHE A 345 -20.43 13.94 4.70
CA PHE A 345 -19.62 12.76 5.01
C PHE A 345 -20.40 11.43 4.84
N PRO A 346 -21.67 11.29 5.25
CA PRO A 346 -22.45 10.10 4.93
C PRO A 346 -22.55 9.80 3.42
N PHE A 347 -22.67 10.82 2.56
CA PHE A 347 -22.71 10.63 1.12
C PHE A 347 -21.39 10.04 0.58
N THR A 348 -20.25 10.55 1.06
CA THR A 348 -18.93 10.04 0.65
C THR A 348 -18.72 8.59 1.09
N ILE A 349 -19.15 8.25 2.33
CA ILE A 349 -19.13 6.88 2.84
C ILE A 349 -19.99 5.95 1.99
N ARG A 350 -21.21 6.38 1.60
CA ARG A 350 -22.13 5.57 0.78
C ARG A 350 -21.51 5.24 -0.59
N ASN A 351 -20.83 6.17 -1.22
CA ASN A 351 -20.15 5.93 -2.50
C ASN A 351 -19.03 4.88 -2.34
N GLN A 352 -18.18 5.03 -1.33
CA GLN A 352 -17.12 4.05 -1.03
C GLN A 352 -17.68 2.66 -0.71
N PHE A 353 -18.77 2.59 0.06
CA PHE A 353 -19.46 1.34 0.37
C PHE A 353 -19.96 0.64 -0.90
N ASN A 354 -20.65 1.37 -1.79
CA ASN A 354 -21.20 0.81 -3.01
C ASN A 354 -20.11 0.35 -3.99
N THR A 355 -19.00 1.09 -4.10
CA THR A 355 -17.89 0.70 -4.98
C THR A 355 -17.09 -0.48 -4.42
N ALA A 356 -16.94 -0.60 -3.11
CA ALA A 356 -16.38 -1.79 -2.47
C ALA A 356 -17.22 -3.04 -2.78
N LEU A 357 -18.54 -2.97 -2.64
CA LEU A 357 -19.43 -4.10 -2.97
C LEU A 357 -19.49 -4.40 -4.46
N SER A 358 -19.46 -3.37 -5.33
CA SER A 358 -19.43 -3.57 -6.79
C SER A 358 -18.15 -4.26 -7.26
N THR A 359 -17.01 -4.04 -6.59
CA THR A 359 -15.77 -4.79 -6.82
C THR A 359 -15.96 -6.28 -6.52
N LEU A 360 -16.59 -6.61 -5.41
CA LEU A 360 -16.87 -8.01 -5.05
C LEU A 360 -17.84 -8.67 -6.04
N LYS A 361 -18.87 -7.94 -6.49
CA LYS A 361 -19.78 -8.38 -7.56
C LYS A 361 -19.01 -8.66 -8.85
N ALA A 362 -18.10 -7.77 -9.25
CA ALA A 362 -17.25 -7.95 -10.43
C ALA A 362 -16.35 -9.19 -10.26
N ALA A 363 -15.71 -9.35 -9.12
CA ALA A 363 -14.83 -10.49 -8.82
C ALA A 363 -15.59 -11.83 -8.92
N LYS A 364 -16.81 -11.92 -8.39
CA LYS A 364 -17.67 -13.10 -8.53
C LYS A 364 -17.99 -13.39 -10.01
N ASN A 365 -18.48 -12.40 -10.74
CA ASN A 365 -18.96 -12.59 -12.12
C ASN A 365 -17.82 -12.83 -13.12
N MET A 366 -16.64 -12.27 -12.87
CA MET A 366 -15.46 -12.40 -13.73
C MET A 366 -14.45 -13.44 -13.21
N ARG A 367 -14.81 -14.22 -12.20
CA ARG A 367 -13.93 -15.07 -11.41
C ARG A 367 -12.96 -15.91 -12.25
N VAL A 368 -13.51 -16.73 -13.14
CA VAL A 368 -12.69 -17.61 -14.00
C VAL A 368 -11.76 -16.80 -14.91
N LYS A 369 -12.24 -15.69 -15.46
CA LYS A 369 -11.47 -14.80 -16.33
C LYS A 369 -10.31 -14.13 -15.58
N LEU A 370 -10.52 -13.74 -14.32
CA LEU A 370 -9.50 -13.14 -13.47
C LEU A 370 -8.42 -14.16 -13.05
N LEU A 371 -8.83 -15.37 -12.70
CA LEU A 371 -7.92 -16.47 -12.39
C LEU A 371 -7.07 -16.87 -13.61
N ASP A 372 -7.67 -16.96 -14.78
CA ASP A 372 -6.99 -17.28 -16.04
C ASP A 372 -6.02 -16.17 -16.47
N TYR A 373 -6.43 -14.90 -16.31
CA TYR A 373 -5.54 -13.75 -16.53
C TYR A 373 -4.28 -13.85 -15.66
N GLN A 374 -4.42 -14.15 -14.37
CA GLN A 374 -3.28 -14.25 -13.47
C GLN A 374 -2.36 -15.41 -13.86
N ARG A 375 -2.91 -16.58 -14.18
CA ARG A 375 -2.16 -17.74 -14.67
C ARG A 375 -1.40 -17.42 -15.95
N THR A 376 -2.05 -16.77 -16.90
CA THR A 376 -1.47 -16.37 -18.18
C THR A 376 -0.36 -15.33 -17.99
N PHE A 377 -0.57 -14.34 -17.12
CA PHE A 377 0.43 -13.32 -16.80
C PHE A 377 1.78 -13.92 -16.41
N TYR A 378 1.78 -14.88 -15.48
CA TYR A 378 3.01 -15.52 -15.01
C TYR A 378 3.64 -16.45 -16.04
N SER A 379 2.83 -17.18 -16.81
CA SER A 379 3.28 -17.99 -17.93
C SER A 379 3.97 -17.14 -19.00
N ASP A 380 3.35 -16.04 -19.39
CA ASP A 380 3.91 -15.11 -20.37
C ASP A 380 5.18 -14.43 -19.86
N ALA A 381 5.23 -14.03 -18.59
CA ALA A 381 6.43 -13.45 -17.99
C ALA A 381 7.63 -14.40 -18.04
N LEU A 382 7.42 -15.69 -17.76
CA LEU A 382 8.46 -16.71 -17.89
C LEU A 382 8.88 -16.94 -19.35
N LYS A 383 7.93 -16.97 -20.27
CA LYS A 383 8.18 -17.11 -21.71
C LYS A 383 9.00 -15.93 -22.25
N GLU A 384 8.58 -14.70 -21.95
CA GLU A 384 9.30 -13.47 -22.31
C GLU A 384 10.73 -13.48 -21.76
N ALA A 385 10.92 -13.85 -20.49
CA ALA A 385 12.23 -13.96 -19.85
C ALA A 385 13.13 -15.00 -20.54
N SER A 386 12.56 -16.15 -20.92
CA SER A 386 13.29 -17.22 -21.60
C SER A 386 13.78 -16.81 -22.99
N GLN A 387 13.02 -15.97 -23.69
CA GLN A 387 13.32 -15.46 -25.03
C GLN A 387 14.21 -14.20 -25.02
N SER A 388 14.30 -13.50 -23.88
CA SER A 388 15.11 -12.28 -23.76
C SER A 388 16.59 -12.56 -23.97
N LYS A 389 17.29 -11.62 -24.61
CA LYS A 389 18.76 -11.63 -24.71
C LYS A 389 19.42 -11.33 -23.37
N GLN A 390 18.73 -10.65 -22.47
CA GLN A 390 19.20 -10.38 -21.11
C GLN A 390 18.81 -11.57 -20.22
N LYS A 391 19.79 -12.11 -19.48
CA LYS A 391 19.59 -13.32 -18.66
C LYS A 391 19.75 -13.09 -17.18
N SER A 392 20.51 -12.06 -16.80
CA SER A 392 20.70 -11.68 -15.40
C SER A 392 21.07 -10.20 -15.26
N ILE A 393 20.99 -9.72 -14.03
CA ILE A 393 21.49 -8.41 -13.61
C ILE A 393 22.51 -8.65 -12.51
N VAL A 394 23.70 -8.06 -12.65
CA VAL A 394 24.66 -7.93 -11.56
C VAL A 394 24.59 -6.52 -10.99
N PHE A 395 24.61 -6.38 -9.68
CA PHE A 395 24.66 -5.07 -9.00
C PHE A 395 25.49 -5.15 -7.72
N GLY A 396 26.12 -4.05 -7.35
CA GLY A 396 26.91 -3.96 -6.13
C GLY A 396 27.71 -2.67 -6.02
N ASN A 397 28.31 -2.49 -4.84
CA ASN A 397 29.24 -1.42 -4.55
C ASN A 397 30.29 -1.92 -3.55
N SER A 398 31.53 -2.09 -4.01
CA SER A 398 32.64 -2.59 -3.16
C SER A 398 33.00 -1.62 -2.02
N LYS A 399 32.73 -0.32 -2.20
CA LYS A 399 32.98 0.69 -1.16
C LYS A 399 31.87 0.76 -0.12
N ASP A 400 30.64 0.39 -0.50
CA ASP A 400 29.49 0.35 0.41
C ASP A 400 28.65 -0.93 0.21
N PRO A 401 29.09 -2.06 0.76
CA PRO A 401 28.36 -3.32 0.69
C PRO A 401 26.97 -3.24 1.33
N ALA A 402 26.80 -2.38 2.33
CA ALA A 402 25.54 -2.24 3.05
C ALA A 402 24.41 -1.71 2.16
N THR A 403 24.69 -0.74 1.30
CA THR A 403 23.70 -0.22 0.34
C THR A 403 23.28 -1.30 -0.67
N ALA A 404 24.23 -2.12 -1.17
CA ALA A 404 23.90 -3.25 -2.03
C ALA A 404 23.04 -4.30 -1.31
N TYR A 405 23.34 -4.59 -0.04
CA TYR A 405 22.53 -5.45 0.83
C TYR A 405 21.10 -4.92 0.97
N ARG A 406 20.91 -3.61 1.16
CA ARG A 406 19.58 -2.99 1.31
C ARG A 406 18.73 -3.14 0.05
N LEU A 407 19.32 -2.99 -1.14
CA LEU A 407 18.58 -3.29 -2.38
C LEU A 407 18.23 -4.78 -2.49
N ALA A 408 19.17 -5.68 -2.18
CA ALA A 408 18.89 -7.12 -2.17
C ALA A 408 17.77 -7.49 -1.18
N GLU A 409 17.70 -6.81 -0.02
CA GLU A 409 16.63 -6.99 0.96
C GLU A 409 15.25 -6.58 0.40
N ILE A 410 15.16 -5.47 -0.34
CA ILE A 410 13.92 -5.06 -1.03
C ILE A 410 13.50 -6.15 -2.02
N LEU A 411 14.40 -6.63 -2.86
CA LEU A 411 14.09 -7.69 -3.82
C LEU A 411 13.55 -8.95 -3.13
N LYS A 412 14.13 -9.35 -2.01
CA LYS A 412 13.66 -10.50 -1.22
C LYS A 412 12.28 -10.29 -0.62
N ARG A 413 11.93 -9.06 -0.19
CA ARG A 413 10.57 -8.72 0.29
C ARG A 413 9.52 -8.97 -0.79
N HIS A 414 9.87 -8.72 -2.05
CA HIS A 414 9.02 -9.01 -3.22
C HIS A 414 9.08 -10.45 -3.71
N LYS A 415 9.75 -11.37 -2.98
CA LYS A 415 9.95 -12.78 -3.36
C LYS A 415 10.74 -12.96 -4.66
N ILE A 416 11.58 -12.00 -5.02
CA ILE A 416 12.54 -12.11 -6.11
C ILE A 416 13.71 -12.98 -5.66
N LYS A 417 14.13 -13.94 -6.51
CA LYS A 417 15.31 -14.76 -6.27
C LYS A 417 16.57 -13.93 -6.51
N VAL A 418 17.44 -13.90 -5.50
CA VAL A 418 18.72 -13.20 -5.53
C VAL A 418 19.83 -14.22 -5.26
N HIS A 419 20.92 -14.13 -6.00
CA HIS A 419 22.09 -14.99 -5.89
C HIS A 419 23.31 -14.18 -5.41
N SER A 420 24.23 -14.83 -4.74
CA SER A 420 25.55 -14.27 -4.50
C SER A 420 26.31 -14.14 -5.84
N LEU A 421 27.29 -13.22 -5.91
CA LEU A 421 28.22 -13.21 -7.02
C LEU A 421 29.18 -14.40 -6.89
N ALA A 422 29.42 -15.16 -7.97
CA ALA A 422 30.22 -16.39 -7.93
C ALA A 422 31.71 -16.09 -7.58
N LYS A 423 32.27 -15.02 -8.14
CA LYS A 423 33.66 -14.58 -7.93
C LYS A 423 33.82 -13.09 -8.25
N ASN A 424 34.89 -12.49 -7.76
CA ASN A 424 35.26 -11.12 -8.15
C ASN A 424 35.32 -11.01 -9.67
N THR A 425 34.70 -9.98 -10.22
CA THR A 425 34.61 -9.81 -11.66
C THR A 425 34.59 -8.35 -12.07
N THR A 426 35.01 -8.08 -13.30
CA THR A 426 34.88 -6.77 -13.94
C THR A 426 33.92 -6.87 -15.11
N VAL A 427 32.87 -6.06 -15.12
CA VAL A 427 31.87 -6.00 -16.18
C VAL A 427 31.76 -4.56 -16.69
N LYS A 428 31.97 -4.37 -18.00
CA LYS A 428 31.92 -3.05 -18.66
C LYS A 428 32.78 -1.98 -17.93
N GLY A 429 33.96 -2.37 -17.48
CA GLY A 429 34.92 -1.49 -16.77
C GLY A 429 34.59 -1.21 -15.31
N LYS A 430 33.55 -1.81 -14.75
CA LYS A 430 33.16 -1.69 -13.34
C LYS A 430 33.49 -2.95 -12.57
N ASN A 431 34.10 -2.80 -11.41
CA ASN A 431 34.49 -3.91 -10.53
C ASN A 431 33.33 -4.30 -9.60
N TYR A 432 33.10 -5.60 -9.47
CA TYR A 432 32.15 -6.22 -8.57
C TYR A 432 32.87 -7.19 -7.66
N ALA A 433 32.91 -6.88 -6.38
CA ALA A 433 33.47 -7.79 -5.36
C ALA A 433 32.40 -8.80 -4.93
N LYS A 434 32.81 -10.05 -4.73
CA LYS A 434 31.93 -11.16 -4.37
C LYS A 434 31.11 -10.87 -3.10
N GLU A 435 31.76 -10.27 -2.11
CA GLU A 435 31.19 -9.98 -0.79
C GLU A 435 30.26 -8.75 -0.78
N ALA A 436 30.29 -7.95 -1.85
CA ALA A 436 29.59 -6.67 -1.95
C ALA A 436 28.65 -6.59 -3.15
N SER A 437 28.38 -7.74 -3.80
CA SER A 437 27.61 -7.75 -5.04
C SER A 437 26.67 -8.95 -5.13
N TYR A 438 25.57 -8.76 -5.86
CA TYR A 438 24.50 -9.72 -6.02
C TYR A 438 24.17 -9.91 -7.50
N VAL A 439 23.57 -11.06 -7.82
CA VAL A 439 23.07 -11.38 -9.16
C VAL A 439 21.61 -11.76 -9.10
N VAL A 440 20.82 -11.19 -9.99
CA VAL A 440 19.39 -11.49 -10.16
C VAL A 440 19.19 -12.16 -11.51
N PRO A 441 18.93 -13.47 -11.55
CA PRO A 441 18.52 -14.14 -12.79
C PRO A 441 17.17 -13.60 -13.25
N LEU A 442 17.02 -13.31 -14.55
CA LEU A 442 15.79 -12.76 -15.10
C LEU A 442 14.74 -13.83 -15.45
N ASN A 443 15.15 -15.08 -15.61
CA ASN A 443 14.22 -16.20 -15.86
C ASN A 443 13.52 -16.63 -14.57
N GLN A 444 12.62 -15.78 -14.08
CA GLN A 444 11.77 -16.03 -12.92
C GLN A 444 10.42 -15.33 -13.08
N LYS A 445 9.39 -15.83 -12.40
CA LYS A 445 8.00 -15.33 -12.51
C LYS A 445 7.84 -13.84 -12.21
N LYS A 446 8.75 -13.24 -11.45
CA LYS A 446 8.79 -11.80 -11.12
C LYS A 446 9.56 -10.95 -12.13
N ASN A 447 9.79 -11.46 -13.35
CA ASN A 447 10.57 -10.78 -14.40
C ASN A 447 10.09 -9.34 -14.64
N LYS A 448 8.77 -9.12 -14.81
CA LYS A 448 8.23 -7.76 -15.05
C LYS A 448 8.49 -6.82 -13.87
N LEU A 449 8.35 -7.31 -12.63
CA LEU A 449 8.64 -6.52 -11.43
C LEU A 449 10.15 -6.19 -11.31
N ILE A 450 11.03 -7.11 -11.72
CA ILE A 450 12.48 -6.84 -11.77
C ILE A 450 12.77 -5.72 -12.77
N HIS A 451 12.18 -5.78 -13.97
CA HIS A 451 12.31 -4.71 -14.96
C HIS A 451 11.77 -3.36 -14.43
N ALA A 452 10.65 -3.36 -13.72
CA ALA A 452 10.11 -2.15 -13.07
C ALA A 452 11.10 -1.49 -12.10
N MET A 453 11.98 -2.27 -11.46
CA MET A 453 12.98 -1.79 -10.49
C MET A 453 14.33 -1.42 -11.11
N PHE A 454 14.70 -2.03 -12.25
CA PHE A 454 16.06 -1.90 -12.81
C PHE A 454 16.13 -1.16 -14.14
N ASP A 455 15.04 -1.09 -14.91
CA ASP A 455 15.04 -0.40 -16.20
C ASP A 455 15.14 1.11 -16.02
N THR A 456 15.84 1.75 -16.95
CA THR A 456 15.92 3.21 -17.04
C THR A 456 14.90 3.69 -18.06
N GLN A 457 13.86 4.35 -17.59
CA GLN A 457 12.82 4.94 -18.43
C GLN A 457 13.20 6.40 -18.74
N THR A 458 13.44 6.69 -20.03
CA THR A 458 13.85 8.04 -20.49
C THR A 458 12.91 8.61 -21.55
N LYS A 459 11.94 7.82 -22.03
CA LYS A 459 10.97 8.24 -23.05
C LYS A 459 9.56 7.81 -22.63
N PHE A 460 8.62 8.71 -22.80
CA PHE A 460 7.22 8.53 -22.42
C PHE A 460 6.31 8.85 -23.60
N LYS A 461 5.14 8.24 -23.67
CA LYS A 461 4.12 8.54 -24.69
C LYS A 461 3.47 9.89 -24.44
N ASP A 462 3.22 10.21 -23.16
CA ASP A 462 2.69 11.49 -22.72
C ASP A 462 3.83 12.29 -22.07
N SER A 463 3.95 13.57 -22.38
CA SER A 463 4.96 14.45 -21.79
C SER A 463 4.55 15.03 -20.43
N LEU A 464 3.26 14.93 -20.07
CA LEU A 464 2.71 15.42 -18.82
C LEU A 464 2.43 14.25 -17.90
N PHE A 465 3.23 14.12 -16.85
CA PHE A 465 3.03 13.13 -15.79
C PHE A 465 2.56 13.79 -14.50
N TYR A 466 1.78 13.03 -13.73
CA TYR A 466 1.18 13.50 -12.51
C TYR A 466 2.23 13.85 -11.44
N ASP A 467 3.07 12.87 -11.03
CA ASP A 467 4.14 13.08 -10.04
C ASP A 467 5.34 12.14 -10.30
N ILE A 468 5.42 10.99 -9.62
CA ILE A 468 6.50 10.02 -9.78
C ILE A 468 6.19 9.12 -10.96
N SER A 469 7.06 9.12 -11.98
CA SER A 469 6.85 8.36 -13.22
C SER A 469 7.67 7.07 -13.30
N ALA A 470 8.89 7.06 -12.74
CA ALA A 470 9.80 5.92 -12.81
C ALA A 470 10.82 5.95 -11.66
N TRP A 471 11.26 4.75 -11.27
CA TRP A 471 12.36 4.56 -10.33
C TRP A 471 13.31 3.50 -10.87
N THR A 472 14.58 3.86 -11.00
CA THR A 472 15.67 2.92 -11.27
C THR A 472 16.44 2.73 -9.98
N PHE A 473 16.14 1.69 -9.22
CA PHE A 473 16.67 1.50 -7.86
C PHE A 473 18.19 1.48 -7.78
N PRO A 474 18.95 0.80 -8.66
CA PRO A 474 20.40 0.86 -8.58
C PRO A 474 20.95 2.29 -8.60
N LEU A 475 20.35 3.21 -9.36
CA LEU A 475 20.77 4.62 -9.39
C LEU A 475 20.43 5.32 -8.08
N SER A 476 19.23 5.11 -7.54
CA SER A 476 18.80 5.67 -6.25
C SER A 476 19.68 5.17 -5.08
N PHE A 477 20.20 3.95 -5.19
CA PHE A 477 21.10 3.34 -4.20
C PHE A 477 22.58 3.57 -4.48
N ASN A 478 22.92 4.40 -5.48
CA ASN A 478 24.32 4.64 -5.89
C ASN A 478 25.11 3.35 -6.15
N LEU A 479 24.49 2.40 -6.84
CA LEU A 479 25.08 1.09 -7.14
C LEU A 479 25.52 0.99 -8.58
N ASN A 480 26.65 0.34 -8.81
CA ASN A 480 26.98 -0.19 -10.13
C ASN A 480 26.02 -1.32 -10.47
N TYR A 481 25.52 -1.35 -11.71
CA TYR A 481 24.71 -2.47 -12.20
C TYR A 481 24.92 -2.70 -13.70
N SER A 482 24.64 -3.91 -14.16
CA SER A 482 24.70 -4.27 -15.57
C SER A 482 23.75 -5.41 -15.89
N PHE A 483 23.04 -5.29 -17.01
CA PHE A 483 22.31 -6.39 -17.62
C PHE A 483 23.27 -7.27 -18.41
N GLU A 484 23.22 -8.59 -18.16
CA GLU A 484 24.14 -9.59 -18.72
C GLU A 484 23.40 -10.58 -19.61
N LYS A 485 24.10 -11.08 -20.65
CA LYS A 485 23.57 -12.08 -21.60
C LYS A 485 23.64 -13.52 -21.08
N SER A 486 24.15 -13.72 -19.88
CA SER A 486 24.40 -15.03 -19.26
C SER A 486 24.10 -14.97 -17.77
N THR A 487 23.82 -16.11 -17.16
CA THR A 487 23.73 -16.30 -15.71
C THR A 487 25.04 -16.78 -15.08
N ALA A 488 26.14 -16.84 -15.84
CA ALA A 488 27.41 -17.39 -15.38
C ALA A 488 28.04 -16.66 -14.18
N LEU A 489 27.61 -15.44 -13.92
CA LEU A 489 28.02 -14.66 -12.74
C LEU A 489 27.29 -15.08 -11.46
N ALA A 490 26.19 -15.80 -11.54
CA ALA A 490 25.40 -16.21 -10.39
C ALA A 490 26.08 -17.36 -9.63
N GLY A 491 26.32 -17.12 -8.35
CA GLY A 491 26.65 -18.15 -7.36
C GLY A 491 25.37 -18.81 -6.79
N PRO A 492 25.42 -19.42 -5.60
CA PRO A 492 24.25 -19.98 -4.94
C PRO A 492 23.12 -18.97 -4.70
N GLU A 493 21.86 -19.45 -4.76
CA GLU A 493 20.71 -18.63 -4.36
C GLU A 493 20.78 -18.30 -2.88
N ILE A 494 20.60 -17.04 -2.55
CA ILE A 494 20.57 -16.57 -1.17
C ILE A 494 19.17 -16.79 -0.59
N LYS A 495 19.05 -17.74 0.33
CA LYS A 495 17.79 -18.01 1.04
C LYS A 495 17.55 -16.96 2.12
N THR A 496 18.56 -16.69 2.94
CA THR A 496 18.55 -15.68 4.00
C THR A 496 19.69 -14.70 3.76
N LEU A 497 19.36 -13.39 3.73
CA LEU A 497 20.36 -12.34 3.66
C LEU A 497 20.97 -12.13 5.04
N THR A 498 22.30 -12.11 5.10
CA THR A 498 23.07 -11.81 6.30
C THR A 498 24.08 -10.71 5.99
N ILE A 499 24.33 -9.84 6.95
CA ILE A 499 25.45 -8.91 6.89
C ILE A 499 26.64 -9.64 7.49
N ALA A 500 27.74 -9.76 6.75
CA ALA A 500 28.96 -10.33 7.29
C ALA A 500 29.49 -9.45 8.43
N ASN A 501 29.62 -10.03 9.62
CA ASN A 501 30.10 -9.34 10.81
C ASN A 501 31.53 -9.76 11.21
N ASP A 502 32.27 -10.42 10.30
CA ASP A 502 33.46 -11.21 10.67
C ASP A 502 34.79 -10.42 10.64
N LYS A 503 34.76 -9.08 10.60
CA LYS A 503 36.00 -8.32 10.68
C LYS A 503 36.31 -8.00 12.15
N THR A 504 37.30 -8.71 12.70
CA THR A 504 37.97 -8.29 13.93
C THR A 504 38.70 -6.98 13.64
N ILE A 505 38.45 -5.96 14.44
CA ILE A 505 39.20 -4.70 14.35
C ILE A 505 40.50 -4.93 15.11
N GLU A 506 41.63 -4.80 14.42
CA GLU A 506 42.95 -4.85 15.07
C GLU A 506 43.14 -3.65 15.99
N GLN A 507 43.73 -3.90 17.14
CA GLN A 507 43.98 -2.85 18.14
C GLN A 507 44.99 -1.84 17.59
N SER A 508 44.65 -0.55 17.58
CA SER A 508 45.53 0.54 17.14
C SER A 508 46.05 1.29 18.36
N THR A 509 47.30 1.73 18.26
CA THR A 509 47.93 2.61 19.28
C THR A 509 47.77 4.10 18.94
N TYR A 510 47.26 4.43 17.75
CA TYR A 510 47.20 5.82 17.28
C TYR A 510 45.75 6.26 16.96
N ALA A 511 45.10 5.64 15.97
CA ALA A 511 43.72 5.98 15.59
C ALA A 511 43.09 4.89 14.74
N TYR A 512 41.74 4.87 14.75
CA TYR A 512 40.93 4.09 13.80
C TYR A 512 40.41 5.05 12.72
N LEU A 513 40.36 4.56 11.47
CA LEU A 513 39.87 5.32 10.31
C LEU A 513 38.66 4.59 9.71
N LEU A 514 37.62 5.35 9.35
CA LEU A 514 36.44 4.87 8.67
C LEU A 514 36.07 5.81 7.52
N GLU A 515 35.89 5.29 6.32
CA GLU A 515 35.41 6.10 5.20
C GLU A 515 34.02 6.67 5.45
N GLY A 516 33.76 7.94 5.06
CA GLY A 516 32.52 8.66 5.36
C GLY A 516 31.31 8.27 4.52
N HIS A 517 31.50 7.55 3.42
CA HIS A 517 30.45 7.26 2.42
C HIS A 517 29.58 6.03 2.72
N GLY A 518 29.92 5.23 3.73
CA GLY A 518 29.19 4.01 4.06
C GLY A 518 27.78 4.28 4.60
N TYR A 519 26.82 3.46 4.22
CA TYR A 519 25.42 3.55 4.66
C TYR A 519 25.27 3.65 6.18
N TYR A 520 26.09 2.91 6.93
CA TYR A 520 26.04 2.88 8.39
C TYR A 520 26.97 3.90 9.07
N THR A 521 27.75 4.67 8.31
CA THR A 521 28.70 5.65 8.90
C THR A 521 27.98 6.67 9.81
N PRO A 522 26.83 7.28 9.44
CA PRO A 522 26.13 8.20 10.34
C PRO A 522 25.65 7.53 11.63
N LYS A 523 25.14 6.28 11.54
CA LYS A 523 24.72 5.52 12.72
C LYS A 523 25.89 5.24 13.64
N PHE A 524 27.03 4.83 13.08
CA PHE A 524 28.22 4.54 13.84
C PHE A 524 28.77 5.81 14.50
N LEU A 525 28.85 6.92 13.76
CA LEU A 525 29.25 8.22 14.30
C LEU A 525 28.35 8.63 15.48
N TYR A 526 27.03 8.49 15.34
CA TYR A 526 26.10 8.80 16.43
C TYR A 526 26.40 7.98 17.69
N HIS A 527 26.61 6.66 17.56
CA HIS A 527 26.97 5.82 18.71
C HIS A 527 28.29 6.21 19.36
N LEU A 528 29.30 6.59 18.58
CA LEU A 528 30.57 7.07 19.14
C LEU A 528 30.38 8.38 19.93
N LEU A 529 29.62 9.32 19.40
CA LEU A 529 29.34 10.60 20.06
C LEU A 529 28.49 10.41 21.34
N ASP A 530 27.49 9.52 21.29
CA ASP A 530 26.65 9.18 22.43
C ASP A 530 27.46 8.51 23.57
N ALA A 531 28.44 7.70 23.21
CA ALA A 531 29.40 7.11 24.15
C ALA A 531 30.47 8.11 24.66
N GLY A 532 30.40 9.38 24.23
CA GLY A 532 31.37 10.41 24.63
C GLY A 532 32.74 10.27 23.94
N ILE A 533 32.83 9.46 22.88
CA ILE A 533 34.07 9.24 22.13
C ILE A 533 34.33 10.43 21.23
N ARG A 534 35.58 10.96 21.31
CA ARG A 534 36.04 12.06 20.46
C ARG A 534 36.30 11.54 19.05
N VAL A 535 35.63 12.14 18.06
CA VAL A 535 35.80 11.84 16.63
C VAL A 535 36.24 13.11 15.90
N LYS A 536 37.12 12.94 14.93
CA LYS A 536 37.52 14.01 13.97
C LYS A 536 37.03 13.63 12.59
N VAL A 537 36.82 14.64 11.74
CA VAL A 537 36.33 14.46 10.36
C VAL A 537 37.41 15.00 9.39
N GLY A 538 37.72 14.22 8.37
CA GLY A 538 38.62 14.62 7.30
C GLY A 538 37.95 15.67 6.40
N LEU A 539 38.51 16.89 6.38
CA LEU A 539 38.00 17.98 5.54
C LEU A 539 38.67 18.02 4.16
N LYS A 540 39.63 17.15 3.91
CA LYS A 540 40.35 16.98 2.63
C LYS A 540 40.63 15.50 2.42
N PRO A 541 40.74 15.04 1.16
CA PRO A 541 41.26 13.71 0.86
C PRO A 541 42.70 13.56 1.37
N PHE A 542 43.02 12.36 1.84
CA PHE A 542 44.38 12.01 2.33
C PHE A 542 44.67 10.53 2.06
N SER A 543 45.92 10.15 2.17
CA SER A 543 46.35 8.75 2.04
C SER A 543 47.24 8.35 3.20
N ILE A 544 47.04 7.15 3.73
CA ILE A 544 47.86 6.54 4.78
C ILE A 544 48.12 5.08 4.38
N GLU A 545 49.36 4.65 4.43
CA GLU A 545 49.78 3.27 4.15
C GLU A 545 49.21 2.71 2.83
N GLY A 546 49.18 3.56 1.79
CA GLY A 546 48.66 3.17 0.47
C GLY A 546 47.13 3.16 0.32
N ASN A 547 46.38 3.37 1.40
CA ASN A 547 44.93 3.53 1.37
C ASN A 547 44.55 4.99 1.20
N SER A 548 43.60 5.27 0.31
CA SER A 548 43.07 6.63 0.07
C SER A 548 41.76 6.82 0.79
N TYR A 549 41.64 7.92 1.49
CA TYR A 549 40.45 8.34 2.25
C TYR A 549 39.93 9.64 1.66
N ASP A 550 38.63 9.72 1.45
CA ASP A 550 37.98 10.93 0.94
C ASP A 550 37.58 11.87 2.10
N TYR A 551 37.20 13.10 1.76
CA TYR A 551 36.65 14.02 2.75
C TYR A 551 35.36 13.40 3.38
N GLY A 552 35.10 13.77 4.65
CA GLY A 552 34.04 13.13 5.42
C GLY A 552 34.47 11.83 6.12
N SER A 553 35.68 11.32 5.87
CA SER A 553 36.22 10.17 6.60
C SER A 553 36.39 10.49 8.08
N LEU A 554 36.02 9.54 8.93
CA LEU A 554 36.09 9.65 10.39
C LEU A 554 37.43 9.15 10.88
N MET A 555 38.01 9.88 11.83
CA MET A 555 39.19 9.45 12.60
C MET A 555 38.84 9.43 14.09
N ILE A 556 39.00 8.27 14.70
CA ILE A 556 38.82 8.05 16.14
C ILE A 556 40.23 7.95 16.74
N PRO A 557 40.78 9.04 17.35
CA PRO A 557 42.10 8.99 17.96
C PRO A 557 42.05 8.10 19.24
N VAL A 558 43.10 7.32 19.46
CA VAL A 558 43.24 6.53 20.68
C VAL A 558 43.66 7.42 21.85
N ALA A 559 44.54 8.39 21.59
CA ALA A 559 44.93 9.36 22.61
C ALA A 559 43.89 10.46 22.81
N ASN A 560 43.88 11.07 24.00
CA ASN A 560 42.98 12.17 24.36
C ASN A 560 41.49 11.82 24.33
N GLN A 561 41.15 10.61 24.63
CA GLN A 561 39.76 10.16 24.89
C GLN A 561 39.40 10.34 26.37
N ASN A 562 38.09 10.42 26.66
CA ASN A 562 37.59 10.47 28.04
C ASN A 562 37.49 9.07 28.70
N MET A 563 37.95 8.04 28.01
CA MET A 563 38.01 6.66 28.45
C MET A 563 39.36 6.04 28.19
N ASN A 564 39.67 4.90 28.81
CA ASN A 564 40.94 4.23 28.55
C ASN A 564 40.92 3.51 27.17
N SER A 565 42.07 3.22 26.60
CA SER A 565 42.23 2.63 25.27
C SER A 565 41.69 1.20 25.15
N GLU A 566 41.48 0.46 26.27
CA GLU A 566 40.89 -0.86 26.26
C GLU A 566 39.36 -0.84 26.12
N MET A 567 38.76 0.30 26.46
CA MET A 567 37.30 0.52 26.30
C MET A 567 36.92 1.11 24.94
N LEU A 568 37.85 1.66 24.22
CA LEU A 568 37.68 2.22 22.88
C LEU A 568 37.68 1.10 21.84
#